data_7b97c89ad78fe266fa8393353e4cb97b
#
_entry.id   7b97c89ad78fe266fa8393353e4cb97b
#
_cell.length_a   1.000
_cell.length_b   1.000
_cell.length_c   1.000
_cell.angle_alpha   90.00
_cell.angle_beta   90.00
_cell.angle_gamma   90.00
#
_symmetry.space_group_name_H-M   'P 1'
#
loop_
_entity.id
_entity.type
_entity.pdbx_description
1 polymer ?
#
loop_
_entity_poly.entity_id
_entity_poly.type
_entity_poly.pdbx_seq_one_letter_code
_entity_poly.pdbx_strand_id
1 'polypeptide(L)'
;MGILNVGVGEAAESIILPKISTAQRNALPPETGQLIFNTDDFEVQFYNGTEWKNAGSAPFEATGGTVTDVGGYRIHQFNNDGAFVVTAGSRSCEFLVVAGGGGGGGWGGGGGAGGYRNSVVGELSGSAISAEGQLTAVQGSYTIKVGGGGSRGTTGYTGGGAGGDSYIIGPGGINITSLGGAGGGWWQANVPAQGGSGGGGSGSGAGSQGTVGQGSAGGPGQGSQSGPYLGHGGGGGAGQIGGTGSGVTGGTGGNGLTSSITGVAQQRGGGGGGHSPGLGNASVAPGGAGGGGKGGNYYNAAQADNGDDNSGGGGGGNYGDNSRLCGEGGSGVVIIRYAI
;
A
#
# COMPACT_ATOMS: atom_id res chain seq x y z
N MET A 1 -44.03 26.88 21.74
CA MET A 1 -43.21 25.68 21.63
C MET A 1 -43.76 24.66 22.62
N GLY A 2 -44.44 23.61 22.17
CA GLY A 2 -45.08 22.65 23.05
C GLY A 2 -44.09 21.63 23.58
N ILE A 3 -43.94 21.55 24.90
CA ILE A 3 -43.23 20.48 25.57
C ILE A 3 -44.09 19.24 25.50
N LEU A 4 -43.62 18.17 24.83
CA LEU A 4 -44.29 16.87 24.85
C LEU A 4 -43.99 16.23 26.20
N ASN A 5 -44.98 16.28 27.14
CA ASN A 5 -44.92 15.52 28.37
C ASN A 5 -45.43 14.10 28.09
N VAL A 6 -44.54 13.14 27.95
CA VAL A 6 -44.95 11.72 27.91
C VAL A 6 -45.21 11.25 29.34
N GLY A 7 -46.48 11.16 29.73
CA GLY A 7 -46.90 10.63 31.02
C GLY A 7 -46.50 9.14 31.15
N VAL A 8 -46.04 8.77 32.34
CA VAL A 8 -45.75 7.36 32.67
C VAL A 8 -47.09 6.58 32.69
N GLY A 9 -47.37 5.83 31.63
CA GLY A 9 -48.54 4.93 31.62
C GLY A 9 -49.22 4.68 30.27
N GLU A 10 -48.92 5.44 29.23
CA GLU A 10 -49.44 5.15 27.87
C GLU A 10 -48.26 4.92 26.92
N ALA A 11 -48.28 3.78 26.23
CA ALA A 11 -47.32 3.49 25.19
C ALA A 11 -47.53 4.51 24.05
N ALA A 12 -46.62 5.45 23.85
CA ALA A 12 -46.65 6.34 22.71
C ALA A 12 -46.44 5.49 21.44
N GLU A 13 -47.48 5.42 20.58
CA GLU A 13 -47.42 4.64 19.34
C GLU A 13 -46.32 5.16 18.36
N SER A 14 -45.96 6.43 18.46
CA SER A 14 -44.82 7.02 17.69
C SER A 14 -44.42 8.41 18.21
N ILE A 15 -43.17 8.77 18.02
CA ILE A 15 -42.65 10.13 18.21
C ILE A 15 -42.27 10.68 16.84
N ILE A 16 -42.89 11.80 16.46
CA ILE A 16 -42.51 12.51 15.23
C ILE A 16 -41.52 13.63 15.59
N LEU A 17 -40.28 13.52 15.09
CA LEU A 17 -39.25 14.52 15.30
C LEU A 17 -39.39 15.68 14.30
N PRO A 18 -38.99 16.91 14.67
CA PRO A 18 -38.86 18.02 13.71
C PRO A 18 -37.92 17.61 12.56
N LYS A 19 -38.40 17.78 11.32
CA LYS A 19 -37.64 17.52 10.10
C LYS A 19 -37.04 18.84 9.62
N ILE A 20 -35.73 18.96 9.68
CA ILE A 20 -35.00 20.18 9.30
C ILE A 20 -33.71 19.84 8.56
N SER A 21 -33.30 20.74 7.65
CA SER A 21 -32.01 20.61 6.98
C SER A 21 -30.83 20.97 7.89
N THR A 22 -29.61 20.60 7.48
CA THR A 22 -28.37 20.99 8.18
C THR A 22 -28.27 22.52 8.31
N ALA A 23 -28.66 23.28 7.27
CA ALA A 23 -28.65 24.74 7.34
C ALA A 23 -29.65 25.29 8.36
N GLN A 24 -30.86 24.74 8.40
CA GLN A 24 -31.89 25.12 9.38
C GLN A 24 -31.47 24.73 10.80
N ARG A 25 -30.89 23.54 11.00
CA ARG A 25 -30.35 23.07 12.28
C ARG A 25 -29.29 24.04 12.82
N ASN A 26 -28.36 24.47 11.98
CA ASN A 26 -27.26 25.35 12.38
C ASN A 26 -27.72 26.79 12.70
N ALA A 27 -28.89 27.18 12.21
CA ALA A 27 -29.51 28.47 12.50
C ALA A 27 -30.33 28.49 13.80
N LEU A 28 -30.60 27.33 14.41
CA LEU A 28 -31.34 27.24 15.68
C LEU A 28 -30.41 27.50 16.86
N PRO A 29 -30.89 28.18 17.94
CA PRO A 29 -30.23 28.09 19.24
C PRO A 29 -30.50 26.70 19.83
N PRO A 30 -29.48 25.80 19.90
CA PRO A 30 -29.74 24.44 20.31
C PRO A 30 -29.85 24.32 21.82
N GLU A 31 -30.75 23.45 22.30
CA GLU A 31 -30.88 23.08 23.71
C GLU A 31 -30.33 21.68 23.95
N THR A 32 -29.60 21.47 25.05
CA THR A 32 -29.08 20.14 25.42
C THR A 32 -30.18 19.11 25.51
N GLY A 33 -30.04 17.98 24.79
CA GLY A 33 -31.05 16.93 24.69
C GLY A 33 -32.07 17.16 23.58
N GLN A 34 -32.01 18.26 22.84
CA GLN A 34 -32.89 18.48 21.68
C GLN A 34 -32.68 17.42 20.61
N LEU A 35 -33.77 16.84 20.09
CA LEU A 35 -33.77 15.84 19.03
C LEU A 35 -34.39 16.39 17.74
N ILE A 36 -33.82 16.08 16.61
CA ILE A 36 -34.32 16.40 15.26
C ILE A 36 -34.11 15.23 14.31
N PHE A 37 -34.84 15.22 13.18
CA PHE A 37 -34.50 14.44 12.01
C PHE A 37 -33.85 15.38 10.97
N ASN A 38 -32.55 15.20 10.69
CA ASN A 38 -31.86 15.95 9.67
C ASN A 38 -32.21 15.39 8.29
N THR A 39 -32.80 16.23 7.43
CA THR A 39 -33.25 15.83 6.10
C THR A 39 -32.15 15.73 5.06
N ASP A 40 -31.00 16.34 5.28
CA ASP A 40 -29.85 16.26 4.38
C ASP A 40 -29.03 14.99 4.62
N ASP A 41 -28.89 14.60 5.89
CA ASP A 41 -28.15 13.41 6.31
C ASP A 41 -29.03 12.16 6.43
N PHE A 42 -30.38 12.33 6.44
CA PHE A 42 -31.39 11.28 6.70
C PHE A 42 -31.20 10.58 8.05
N GLU A 43 -30.80 11.33 9.09
CA GLU A 43 -30.48 10.80 10.41
C GLU A 43 -31.21 11.53 11.55
N VAL A 44 -31.49 10.79 12.64
CA VAL A 44 -31.92 11.41 13.89
C VAL A 44 -30.69 11.97 14.60
N GLN A 45 -30.73 13.25 14.94
CA GLN A 45 -29.64 13.94 15.64
C GLN A 45 -30.08 14.49 16.99
N PHE A 46 -29.18 14.53 17.96
CA PHE A 46 -29.39 15.18 19.24
C PHE A 46 -28.26 16.17 19.55
N TYR A 47 -28.60 17.23 20.28
CA TYR A 47 -27.61 18.18 20.78
C TYR A 47 -27.12 17.77 22.15
N ASN A 48 -25.82 17.48 22.30
CA ASN A 48 -25.24 17.00 23.56
C ASN A 48 -24.84 18.13 24.55
N GLY A 49 -25.11 19.38 24.19
CA GLY A 49 -24.72 20.59 24.94
C GLY A 49 -23.54 21.34 24.33
N THR A 50 -22.80 20.72 23.42
CA THR A 50 -21.68 21.32 22.70
C THR A 50 -21.80 21.20 21.18
N GLU A 51 -22.35 20.10 20.67
CA GLU A 51 -22.50 19.82 19.25
C GLU A 51 -23.67 18.87 18.96
N TRP A 52 -24.09 18.84 17.69
CA TRP A 52 -25.09 17.88 17.19
C TRP A 52 -24.45 16.53 16.92
N LYS A 53 -24.99 15.47 17.52
CA LYS A 53 -24.57 14.08 17.34
C LYS A 53 -25.71 13.25 16.72
N ASN A 54 -25.36 12.23 15.95
CA ASN A 54 -26.35 11.28 15.43
C ASN A 54 -26.86 10.38 16.55
N ALA A 55 -28.19 10.35 16.76
CA ALA A 55 -28.83 9.62 17.88
C ALA A 55 -28.90 8.10 17.66
N GLY A 56 -28.61 7.63 16.46
CA GLY A 56 -28.71 6.20 16.09
C GLY A 56 -27.38 5.53 15.77
N SER A 57 -26.27 6.25 15.75
CA SER A 57 -24.97 5.60 15.53
C SER A 57 -24.47 5.04 16.86
N ALA A 58 -24.55 3.72 17.05
CA ALA A 58 -23.72 3.08 18.06
C ALA A 58 -22.28 3.58 17.89
N PRO A 59 -21.55 3.90 18.98
CA PRO A 59 -20.17 4.30 18.86
C PRO A 59 -19.43 3.25 18.03
N PHE A 60 -18.67 3.72 17.04
CA PHE A 60 -17.87 2.79 16.24
C PHE A 60 -16.69 2.33 17.09
N GLU A 61 -16.61 1.04 17.31
CA GLU A 61 -15.53 0.40 18.07
C GLU A 61 -14.88 -0.69 17.23
N ALA A 62 -13.54 -0.63 17.17
CA ALA A 62 -12.76 -1.64 16.46
C ALA A 62 -11.46 -1.95 17.21
N THR A 63 -10.96 -3.17 17.02
CA THR A 63 -9.72 -3.67 17.61
C THR A 63 -8.85 -4.34 16.55
N GLY A 64 -7.59 -4.60 16.88
CA GLY A 64 -6.63 -5.31 16.03
C GLY A 64 -5.48 -4.43 15.56
N GLY A 65 -4.35 -5.08 15.27
CA GLY A 65 -3.11 -4.41 14.90
C GLY A 65 -2.50 -3.58 16.04
N THR A 66 -1.51 -2.76 15.71
CA THR A 66 -1.00 -1.71 16.59
C THR A 66 -1.88 -0.47 16.44
N VAL A 67 -2.49 -0.03 17.56
CA VAL A 67 -3.45 1.08 17.58
C VAL A 67 -2.76 2.36 18.06
N THR A 68 -2.96 3.45 17.32
CA THR A 68 -2.49 4.79 17.69
C THR A 68 -3.56 5.83 17.35
N ASP A 69 -3.69 6.88 18.19
CA ASP A 69 -4.59 8.01 17.96
C ASP A 69 -3.75 9.25 17.60
N VAL A 70 -3.95 9.81 16.40
CA VAL A 70 -3.19 10.95 15.88
C VAL A 70 -4.11 11.86 15.06
N GLY A 71 -4.11 13.15 15.36
CA GLY A 71 -4.78 14.17 14.55
C GLY A 71 -6.30 13.97 14.40
N GLY A 72 -6.98 13.42 15.42
CA GLY A 72 -8.41 13.11 15.37
C GLY A 72 -8.76 11.81 14.63
N TYR A 73 -7.76 10.99 14.34
CA TYR A 73 -7.93 9.66 13.75
C TYR A 73 -7.42 8.56 14.66
N ARG A 74 -8.13 7.44 14.69
CA ARG A 74 -7.63 6.15 15.19
C ARG A 74 -7.08 5.33 14.04
N ILE A 75 -5.86 4.82 14.22
CA ILE A 75 -5.06 4.13 13.20
C ILE A 75 -4.78 2.71 13.69
N HIS A 76 -5.10 1.72 12.88
CA HIS A 76 -4.77 0.30 13.08
C HIS A 76 -3.72 -0.09 12.04
N GLN A 77 -2.49 -0.37 12.47
CA GLN A 77 -1.40 -0.80 11.60
C GLN A 77 -1.09 -2.27 11.83
N PHE A 78 -0.99 -3.03 10.73
CA PHE A 78 -0.66 -4.45 10.70
C PHE A 78 0.64 -4.64 9.91
N ASN A 79 1.68 -5.09 10.59
CA ASN A 79 2.97 -5.49 9.99
C ASN A 79 3.07 -7.01 9.81
N ASN A 80 2.08 -7.75 10.29
CA ASN A 80 1.93 -9.21 10.18
C ASN A 80 0.45 -9.53 10.01
N ASP A 81 0.15 -10.79 9.67
CA ASP A 81 -1.21 -11.30 9.59
C ASP A 81 -1.98 -11.05 10.89
N GLY A 82 -3.27 -10.80 10.78
CA GLY A 82 -4.12 -10.51 11.93
C GLY A 82 -5.60 -10.36 11.56
N ALA A 83 -6.34 -9.74 12.46
CA ALA A 83 -7.73 -9.39 12.23
C ALA A 83 -8.02 -7.96 12.67
N PHE A 84 -8.77 -7.23 11.87
CA PHE A 84 -9.44 -5.99 12.25
C PHE A 84 -10.88 -6.35 12.62
N VAL A 85 -11.24 -6.18 13.89
CA VAL A 85 -12.55 -6.61 14.41
C VAL A 85 -13.38 -5.39 14.78
N VAL A 86 -14.48 -5.17 14.08
CA VAL A 86 -15.47 -4.15 14.41
C VAL A 86 -16.47 -4.77 15.40
N THR A 87 -16.48 -4.26 16.62
CA THR A 87 -17.32 -4.77 17.72
C THR A 87 -18.63 -4.02 17.83
N ALA A 88 -18.70 -2.76 17.38
CA ALA A 88 -19.91 -1.94 17.38
C ALA A 88 -19.95 -0.94 16.23
N GLY A 89 -21.15 -0.60 15.77
CA GLY A 89 -21.42 0.45 14.78
C GLY A 89 -20.96 0.12 13.36
N SER A 90 -21.00 1.14 12.51
CA SER A 90 -20.40 1.13 11.18
C SER A 90 -19.74 2.48 10.89
N ARG A 91 -18.67 2.50 10.09
CA ARG A 91 -17.94 3.72 9.76
C ARG A 91 -17.20 3.61 8.44
N SER A 92 -17.13 4.74 7.72
CA SER A 92 -16.22 4.88 6.58
C SER A 92 -14.78 4.97 7.09
N CYS A 93 -13.92 4.09 6.59
CA CYS A 93 -12.52 3.99 6.96
C CYS A 93 -11.64 4.21 5.73
N GLU A 94 -10.56 4.95 5.88
CA GLU A 94 -9.48 4.99 4.91
C GLU A 94 -8.56 3.80 5.11
N PHE A 95 -7.97 3.33 4.02
CA PHE A 95 -7.02 2.22 4.05
C PHE A 95 -5.79 2.49 3.19
N LEU A 96 -4.71 1.81 3.56
CA LEU A 96 -3.52 1.61 2.75
C LEU A 96 -3.15 0.12 2.81
N VAL A 97 -3.13 -0.55 1.66
CA VAL A 97 -2.73 -1.96 1.54
C VAL A 97 -1.52 -2.03 0.61
N VAL A 98 -0.36 -2.33 1.18
CA VAL A 98 0.88 -2.53 0.43
C VAL A 98 1.27 -4.00 0.54
N ALA A 99 1.47 -4.66 -0.58
CA ALA A 99 1.92 -6.06 -0.65
C ALA A 99 3.44 -6.18 -0.47
N GLY A 100 3.95 -7.39 -0.33
CA GLY A 100 5.39 -7.64 -0.31
C GLY A 100 6.04 -7.35 -1.65
N GLY A 101 7.26 -6.79 -1.65
CA GLY A 101 8.06 -6.57 -2.85
C GLY A 101 8.70 -7.86 -3.36
N GLY A 102 9.02 -7.92 -4.65
CA GLY A 102 9.76 -9.01 -5.28
C GLY A 102 11.25 -8.98 -4.97
N GLY A 103 11.92 -10.12 -4.98
CA GLY A 103 13.38 -10.21 -4.84
C GLY A 103 14.12 -9.83 -6.12
N GLY A 104 15.39 -9.44 -6.01
CA GLY A 104 16.27 -9.16 -7.14
C GLY A 104 16.73 -10.44 -7.85
N GLY A 105 16.93 -10.35 -9.16
CA GLY A 105 17.39 -11.46 -10.01
C GLY A 105 18.91 -11.62 -10.04
N GLY A 106 19.38 -12.88 -10.20
CA GLY A 106 20.79 -13.19 -10.43
C GLY A 106 21.22 -12.84 -11.86
N TRP A 107 22.33 -12.13 -12.03
CA TRP A 107 22.70 -11.46 -13.29
C TRP A 107 21.48 -10.75 -13.87
N GLY A 108 20.85 -9.93 -13.08
CA GLY A 108 19.49 -9.58 -13.46
C GLY A 108 18.98 -8.24 -12.93
N GLY A 109 17.72 -8.07 -13.23
CA GLY A 109 16.99 -6.87 -12.87
C GLY A 109 16.64 -6.79 -11.39
N GLY A 110 16.29 -5.60 -10.95
CA GLY A 110 15.70 -5.37 -9.63
C GLY A 110 14.30 -5.92 -9.52
N GLY A 111 13.90 -6.33 -8.31
CA GLY A 111 12.53 -6.73 -7.99
C GLY A 111 11.55 -5.58 -8.05
N GLY A 112 10.32 -5.83 -8.49
CA GLY A 112 9.24 -4.84 -8.46
C GLY A 112 8.73 -4.62 -7.04
N ALA A 113 8.23 -3.44 -6.74
CA ALA A 113 7.52 -3.17 -5.51
C ALA A 113 6.21 -3.96 -5.42
N GLY A 114 5.77 -4.24 -4.20
CA GLY A 114 4.43 -4.75 -3.94
C GLY A 114 3.36 -3.79 -4.43
N GLY A 115 2.18 -4.32 -4.76
CA GLY A 115 1.02 -3.54 -5.11
C GLY A 115 0.68 -2.56 -4.00
N TYR A 116 0.23 -1.36 -4.37
CA TYR A 116 -0.07 -0.25 -3.49
C TYR A 116 -1.49 0.23 -3.74
N ARG A 117 -2.40 0.01 -2.81
CA ARG A 117 -3.79 0.45 -2.87
C ARG A 117 -4.09 1.40 -1.72
N ASN A 118 -4.57 2.60 -2.06
CA ASN A 118 -4.74 3.70 -1.12
C ASN A 118 -6.08 4.39 -1.33
N SER A 119 -6.81 4.66 -0.24
CA SER A 119 -8.09 5.36 -0.25
C SER A 119 -8.07 6.72 0.46
N VAL A 120 -6.90 7.19 0.89
CA VAL A 120 -6.79 8.50 1.55
C VAL A 120 -7.12 9.61 0.56
N VAL A 121 -8.11 10.42 0.90
CA VAL A 121 -8.63 11.48 0.02
C VAL A 121 -7.53 12.48 -0.33
N GLY A 122 -7.39 12.77 -1.63
CA GLY A 122 -6.38 13.70 -2.14
C GLY A 122 -4.98 13.11 -2.35
N GLU A 123 -4.77 11.83 -2.02
CA GLU A 123 -3.53 11.11 -2.31
C GLU A 123 -3.66 10.27 -3.59
N LEU A 124 -2.59 9.56 -3.93
CA LEU A 124 -2.54 8.67 -5.09
C LEU A 124 -2.57 7.21 -4.66
N SER A 125 -3.17 6.36 -5.49
CA SER A 125 -3.04 4.90 -5.47
C SER A 125 -2.02 4.44 -6.51
N GLY A 126 -1.74 3.14 -6.57
CA GLY A 126 -0.73 2.57 -7.46
C GLY A 126 -0.89 2.97 -8.93
N SER A 127 0.17 2.94 -9.69
CA SER A 127 0.28 3.53 -11.04
C SER A 127 0.03 5.05 -11.08
N ALA A 128 0.17 5.72 -9.93
CA ALA A 128 -0.08 7.15 -9.73
C ALA A 128 -1.48 7.62 -10.17
N ILE A 129 -2.49 6.74 -10.02
CA ILE A 129 -3.89 7.10 -10.22
C ILE A 129 -4.50 7.70 -8.94
N SER A 130 -5.69 8.30 -9.04
CA SER A 130 -6.42 8.83 -7.88
C SER A 130 -6.68 7.75 -6.82
N ALA A 131 -6.76 8.17 -5.56
CA ALA A 131 -7.13 7.30 -4.45
C ALA A 131 -8.47 6.59 -4.71
N GLU A 132 -8.57 5.39 -4.14
CA GLU A 132 -9.75 4.54 -4.25
C GLU A 132 -10.88 5.00 -3.31
N GLY A 133 -12.07 4.44 -3.44
CA GLY A 133 -13.16 4.65 -2.49
C GLY A 133 -12.82 4.08 -1.11
N GLN A 134 -13.31 4.75 -0.07
CA GLN A 134 -13.13 4.30 1.31
C GLN A 134 -13.87 2.99 1.58
N LEU A 135 -13.37 2.23 2.54
CA LEU A 135 -13.98 1.03 3.09
C LEU A 135 -15.10 1.40 4.06
N THR A 136 -16.33 0.94 3.85
CA THR A 136 -17.37 0.99 4.88
C THR A 136 -17.23 -0.23 5.80
N ALA A 137 -16.64 -0.02 6.97
CA ALA A 137 -16.49 -1.07 7.96
C ALA A 137 -17.79 -1.25 8.75
N VAL A 138 -18.32 -2.47 8.77
CA VAL A 138 -19.49 -2.88 9.54
C VAL A 138 -19.10 -3.91 10.59
N GLN A 139 -19.95 -4.15 11.59
CA GLN A 139 -19.69 -5.14 12.64
C GLN A 139 -19.31 -6.52 12.08
N GLY A 140 -18.22 -7.07 12.61
CA GLY A 140 -17.66 -8.37 12.22
C GLY A 140 -16.15 -8.37 12.17
N SER A 141 -15.58 -9.50 11.77
CA SER A 141 -14.13 -9.72 11.70
C SER A 141 -13.65 -9.62 10.24
N TYR A 142 -12.62 -8.81 10.01
CA TYR A 142 -11.91 -8.67 8.74
C TYR A 142 -10.57 -9.38 8.85
N THR A 143 -10.32 -10.34 7.97
CA THR A 143 -9.03 -11.01 7.86
C THR A 143 -8.02 -10.07 7.22
N ILE A 144 -6.92 -9.84 7.90
CA ILE A 144 -5.79 -9.06 7.41
C ILE A 144 -4.65 -10.01 7.06
N LYS A 145 -4.18 -9.96 5.83
CA LYS A 145 -2.97 -10.62 5.37
C LYS A 145 -1.92 -9.57 5.04
N VAL A 146 -0.71 -9.78 5.51
CA VAL A 146 0.47 -8.97 5.15
C VAL A 146 1.45 -9.85 4.38
N GLY A 147 1.68 -9.51 3.12
CA GLY A 147 2.56 -10.28 2.24
C GLY A 147 4.03 -10.15 2.65
N GLY A 148 4.73 -11.28 2.73
CA GLY A 148 6.18 -11.30 2.90
C GLY A 148 6.91 -10.87 1.63
N GLY A 149 8.15 -10.44 1.76
CA GLY A 149 9.04 -10.16 0.62
C GLY A 149 9.39 -11.42 -0.17
N GLY A 150 9.61 -11.26 -1.46
CA GLY A 150 10.05 -12.33 -2.36
C GLY A 150 11.53 -12.71 -2.12
N SER A 151 11.84 -13.99 -2.30
CA SER A 151 13.21 -14.49 -2.17
C SER A 151 14.13 -13.90 -3.23
N ARG A 152 15.39 -13.70 -2.90
CA ARG A 152 16.44 -13.31 -3.85
C ARG A 152 16.79 -14.42 -4.84
N GLY A 153 17.29 -14.08 -6.01
CA GLY A 153 17.99 -15.00 -6.88
C GLY A 153 19.29 -15.48 -6.22
N THR A 154 19.52 -16.78 -6.19
CA THR A 154 20.65 -17.41 -5.46
C THR A 154 21.83 -17.79 -6.34
N THR A 155 21.64 -17.79 -7.67
CA THR A 155 22.69 -18.06 -8.68
C THR A 155 22.51 -17.08 -9.84
N GLY A 156 23.53 -16.92 -10.68
CA GLY A 156 23.44 -16.11 -11.91
C GLY A 156 22.34 -16.56 -12.90
N TYR A 157 21.70 -17.69 -12.62
CA TYR A 157 20.68 -18.32 -13.45
C TYR A 157 19.32 -18.46 -12.77
N THR A 158 19.08 -17.72 -11.69
CA THR A 158 17.79 -17.73 -11.00
C THR A 158 17.19 -16.32 -10.88
N GLY A 159 15.94 -16.18 -11.26
CA GLY A 159 15.19 -14.95 -11.03
C GLY A 159 14.90 -14.73 -9.56
N GLY A 160 14.55 -13.51 -9.20
CA GLY A 160 13.97 -13.23 -7.90
C GLY A 160 12.58 -13.87 -7.78
N GLY A 161 12.20 -14.23 -6.56
CA GLY A 161 10.84 -14.67 -6.23
C GLY A 161 9.87 -13.50 -6.21
N ALA A 162 8.60 -13.76 -6.49
CA ALA A 162 7.55 -12.76 -6.28
C ALA A 162 7.31 -12.53 -4.79
N GLY A 163 6.90 -11.34 -4.42
CA GLY A 163 6.39 -11.03 -3.09
C GLY A 163 5.03 -11.68 -2.84
N GLY A 164 4.61 -11.73 -1.57
CA GLY A 164 3.29 -12.20 -1.17
C GLY A 164 2.23 -11.11 -1.28
N ASP A 165 0.99 -11.51 -1.50
CA ASP A 165 -0.15 -10.59 -1.52
C ASP A 165 -0.50 -10.08 -0.11
N SER A 166 -1.01 -8.84 -0.04
CA SER A 166 -1.64 -8.28 1.16
C SER A 166 -3.12 -8.03 0.90
N TYR A 167 -3.96 -8.24 1.93
CA TYR A 167 -5.39 -7.99 1.72
C TYR A 167 -6.16 -7.65 3.00
N ILE A 168 -7.35 -7.07 2.79
CA ILE A 168 -8.44 -6.90 3.76
C ILE A 168 -9.64 -7.62 3.18
N ILE A 169 -10.10 -8.70 3.83
CA ILE A 169 -11.29 -9.47 3.42
C ILE A 169 -12.24 -9.58 4.60
N GLY A 170 -13.53 -9.24 4.41
CA GLY A 170 -14.48 -9.28 5.51
C GLY A 170 -15.93 -9.00 5.14
N PRO A 171 -16.76 -8.70 6.14
CA PRO A 171 -18.18 -8.43 5.99
C PRO A 171 -18.49 -7.36 4.94
N GLY A 172 -19.71 -7.38 4.42
CA GLY A 172 -20.15 -6.41 3.39
C GLY A 172 -19.57 -6.66 2.01
N GLY A 173 -18.96 -7.85 1.76
CA GLY A 173 -18.33 -8.17 0.49
C GLY A 173 -16.97 -7.49 0.28
N ILE A 174 -16.36 -7.00 1.34
CA ILE A 174 -15.05 -6.34 1.28
C ILE A 174 -13.98 -7.34 0.87
N ASN A 175 -13.29 -7.01 -0.24
CA ASN A 175 -12.11 -7.71 -0.75
C ASN A 175 -11.17 -6.68 -1.39
N ILE A 176 -10.19 -6.21 -0.63
CA ILE A 176 -9.17 -5.26 -1.06
C ILE A 176 -7.85 -6.01 -1.09
N THR A 177 -7.42 -6.46 -2.26
CA THR A 177 -6.20 -7.26 -2.44
C THR A 177 -5.16 -6.48 -3.23
N SER A 178 -3.96 -6.31 -2.67
CA SER A 178 -2.76 -5.85 -3.35
C SER A 178 -1.89 -7.05 -3.71
N LEU A 179 -1.46 -7.14 -4.94
CA LEU A 179 -0.65 -8.26 -5.44
C LEU A 179 0.82 -8.07 -5.09
N GLY A 180 1.52 -9.17 -4.79
CA GLY A 180 2.95 -9.16 -4.57
C GLY A 180 3.72 -8.56 -5.75
N GLY A 181 4.85 -7.93 -5.49
CA GLY A 181 5.76 -7.40 -6.51
C GLY A 181 6.40 -8.53 -7.32
N ALA A 182 6.64 -8.31 -8.60
CA ALA A 182 7.31 -9.28 -9.44
C ALA A 182 8.80 -9.41 -9.06
N GLY A 183 9.34 -10.63 -9.11
CA GLY A 183 10.78 -10.84 -9.00
C GLY A 183 11.54 -10.22 -10.18
N GLY A 184 12.81 -9.85 -9.99
CA GLY A 184 13.69 -9.40 -11.06
C GLY A 184 14.03 -10.54 -12.06
N GLY A 185 14.12 -10.17 -13.34
CA GLY A 185 14.55 -11.11 -14.39
C GLY A 185 15.97 -11.62 -14.18
N TRP A 186 16.32 -12.75 -14.84
CA TRP A 186 17.64 -13.35 -14.80
C TRP A 186 18.17 -13.63 -16.22
N TRP A 187 19.46 -13.90 -16.34
CA TRP A 187 20.20 -13.99 -17.61
C TRP A 187 19.50 -14.68 -18.78
N GLN A 188 18.76 -15.77 -18.58
CA GLN A 188 18.10 -16.54 -19.64
C GLN A 188 16.59 -16.31 -19.75
N ALA A 189 15.94 -15.77 -18.72
CA ALA A 189 14.52 -15.40 -18.76
C ALA A 189 14.42 -13.87 -18.81
N ASN A 190 14.28 -13.37 -20.00
CA ASN A 190 14.36 -11.94 -20.30
C ASN A 190 13.19 -11.13 -19.75
N VAL A 191 12.04 -11.76 -19.47
CA VAL A 191 10.85 -11.09 -18.98
C VAL A 191 10.41 -11.73 -17.67
N PRO A 192 10.50 -11.01 -16.53
CA PRO A 192 9.98 -11.51 -15.26
C PRO A 192 8.45 -11.66 -15.29
N ALA A 193 7.90 -12.40 -14.33
CA ALA A 193 6.45 -12.49 -14.15
C ALA A 193 5.83 -11.13 -13.85
N GLN A 194 4.52 -10.96 -14.07
CA GLN A 194 3.76 -9.81 -13.69
C GLN A 194 3.51 -9.80 -12.16
N GLY A 195 3.46 -8.64 -11.56
CA GLY A 195 3.14 -8.45 -10.14
C GLY A 195 2.38 -7.17 -9.90
N GLY A 196 2.26 -6.77 -8.65
CA GLY A 196 1.73 -5.46 -8.27
C GLY A 196 2.48 -4.36 -9.01
N SER A 197 3.82 -4.31 -8.84
CA SER A 197 4.74 -3.62 -9.77
C SER A 197 5.61 -4.65 -10.48
N GLY A 198 6.07 -4.32 -11.68
CA GLY A 198 6.82 -5.22 -12.56
C GLY A 198 8.30 -5.33 -12.14
N GLY A 199 8.91 -6.49 -12.33
CA GLY A 199 10.36 -6.70 -12.16
C GLY A 199 11.16 -6.13 -13.33
N GLY A 200 12.40 -5.72 -13.07
CA GLY A 200 13.35 -5.25 -14.08
C GLY A 200 13.80 -6.38 -15.03
N GLY A 201 13.97 -6.05 -16.31
CA GLY A 201 14.45 -6.99 -17.33
C GLY A 201 15.95 -7.28 -17.20
N SER A 202 16.36 -8.41 -17.71
CA SER A 202 17.77 -8.82 -17.77
C SER A 202 18.29 -8.81 -19.21
N GLY A 203 19.56 -8.53 -19.40
CA GLY A 203 20.18 -8.47 -20.73
C GLY A 203 19.45 -7.51 -21.66
N SER A 204 18.97 -7.96 -22.82
CA SER A 204 18.13 -7.18 -23.74
C SER A 204 16.65 -7.32 -23.47
N GLY A 205 16.27 -7.96 -22.38
CA GLY A 205 14.87 -8.25 -22.05
C GLY A 205 14.10 -7.05 -21.52
N ALA A 206 12.80 -7.01 -21.85
CA ALA A 206 11.90 -6.02 -21.29
C ALA A 206 11.69 -6.28 -19.79
N GLY A 207 11.42 -5.20 -19.01
CA GLY A 207 10.82 -5.39 -17.70
C GLY A 207 9.37 -5.86 -17.81
N SER A 208 8.84 -6.51 -16.77
CA SER A 208 7.44 -6.91 -16.76
C SER A 208 6.50 -5.74 -16.45
N GLN A 209 5.23 -5.91 -16.81
CA GLN A 209 4.20 -4.92 -16.52
C GLN A 209 3.81 -4.98 -15.04
N GLY A 210 3.46 -3.85 -14.50
CA GLY A 210 2.73 -3.80 -13.23
C GLY A 210 1.23 -3.97 -13.47
N THR A 211 0.53 -4.27 -12.40
CA THR A 211 -0.93 -4.29 -12.40
C THR A 211 -1.47 -2.88 -12.33
N VAL A 212 -2.32 -2.51 -13.29
CA VAL A 212 -2.96 -1.17 -13.35
C VAL A 212 -3.68 -0.89 -12.03
N GLY A 213 -3.48 0.29 -11.48
CA GLY A 213 -4.03 0.70 -10.19
C GLY A 213 -3.28 0.17 -8.98
N GLN A 214 -2.21 -0.64 -9.18
CA GLN A 214 -1.41 -1.16 -8.06
C GLN A 214 0.08 -0.83 -8.17
N GLY A 215 0.62 -0.68 -9.38
CA GLY A 215 2.02 -0.34 -9.55
C GLY A 215 2.45 -0.18 -11.01
N SER A 216 3.70 0.15 -11.22
CA SER A 216 4.25 0.49 -12.52
C SER A 216 5.14 -0.63 -13.09
N ALA A 217 5.45 -0.56 -14.39
CA ALA A 217 6.31 -1.53 -15.06
C ALA A 217 7.76 -1.45 -14.57
N GLY A 218 8.48 -2.56 -14.64
CA GLY A 218 9.94 -2.58 -14.54
C GLY A 218 10.60 -2.04 -15.79
N GLY A 219 11.82 -1.56 -15.66
CA GLY A 219 12.65 -1.08 -16.76
C GLY A 219 13.27 -2.24 -17.56
N PRO A 220 13.53 -2.05 -18.86
CA PRO A 220 14.25 -3.05 -19.66
C PRO A 220 15.76 -3.06 -19.31
N GLY A 221 16.39 -4.21 -19.51
CA GLY A 221 17.85 -4.26 -19.62
C GLY A 221 18.30 -3.75 -20.99
N GLN A 222 19.55 -3.35 -21.11
CA GLN A 222 20.14 -2.98 -22.41
C GLN A 222 21.45 -3.73 -22.66
N GLY A 223 21.51 -4.44 -23.74
CA GLY A 223 22.71 -5.08 -24.25
C GLY A 223 22.42 -6.33 -25.07
N SER A 224 23.38 -6.78 -25.89
CA SER A 224 23.29 -8.06 -26.57
C SER A 224 23.61 -9.19 -25.60
N GLN A 225 22.98 -10.38 -25.77
CA GLN A 225 23.13 -11.54 -24.89
C GLN A 225 24.56 -12.15 -24.83
N SER A 226 25.58 -11.50 -25.35
CA SER A 226 26.89 -12.09 -25.57
C SER A 226 28.06 -11.43 -24.80
N GLY A 227 27.83 -10.73 -23.68
CA GLY A 227 28.92 -10.16 -22.92
C GLY A 227 28.63 -9.91 -21.45
N PRO A 228 29.64 -9.93 -20.55
CA PRO A 228 29.47 -9.74 -19.11
C PRO A 228 29.18 -8.28 -18.70
N TYR A 229 28.95 -7.38 -19.64
CA TYR A 229 28.92 -5.93 -19.42
C TYR A 229 27.57 -5.30 -19.76
N LEU A 230 26.49 -5.88 -19.26
CA LEU A 230 25.14 -5.42 -19.55
C LEU A 230 24.47 -4.85 -18.33
N GLY A 231 24.06 -3.60 -18.37
CA GLY A 231 23.22 -2.98 -17.36
C GLY A 231 21.83 -3.60 -17.41
N HIS A 232 21.34 -4.06 -16.25
CA HIS A 232 20.02 -4.69 -16.12
C HIS A 232 18.98 -3.66 -15.65
N GLY A 233 17.73 -3.87 -15.97
CA GLY A 233 16.63 -2.95 -15.66
C GLY A 233 16.34 -2.86 -14.17
N GLY A 234 15.90 -1.72 -13.70
CA GLY A 234 15.36 -1.55 -12.35
C GLY A 234 13.91 -2.06 -12.27
N GLY A 235 13.48 -2.52 -11.08
CA GLY A 235 12.10 -2.87 -10.80
C GLY A 235 11.19 -1.65 -10.80
N GLY A 236 9.92 -1.83 -11.15
CA GLY A 236 8.89 -0.79 -11.06
C GLY A 236 8.57 -0.45 -9.61
N GLY A 237 8.25 0.79 -9.33
CA GLY A 237 7.69 1.25 -8.07
C GLY A 237 6.18 1.43 -8.14
N ALA A 238 5.57 1.73 -7.01
CA ALA A 238 4.13 2.00 -6.97
C ALA A 238 3.73 3.21 -7.83
N GLY A 239 4.59 4.25 -7.90
CA GLY A 239 4.31 5.50 -8.60
C GLY A 239 5.05 5.68 -9.93
N GLN A 240 6.18 4.99 -10.14
CA GLN A 240 7.03 5.20 -11.30
C GLN A 240 7.56 3.90 -11.89
N ILE A 241 7.77 3.92 -13.20
CA ILE A 241 8.41 2.80 -13.91
C ILE A 241 9.87 2.68 -13.47
N GLY A 242 10.42 1.48 -13.53
CA GLY A 242 11.84 1.22 -13.32
C GLY A 242 12.70 1.80 -14.44
N GLY A 243 13.91 2.21 -14.09
CA GLY A 243 14.88 2.73 -15.04
C GLY A 243 15.41 1.65 -15.99
N THR A 244 15.77 2.07 -17.20
CA THR A 244 16.44 1.21 -18.19
C THR A 244 17.90 0.99 -17.78
N GLY A 245 18.41 -0.25 -17.87
CA GLY A 245 19.82 -0.54 -17.82
C GLY A 245 20.54 0.10 -19.00
N SER A 246 21.76 0.58 -18.83
CA SER A 246 22.52 1.28 -19.86
C SER A 246 24.00 0.90 -19.83
N GLY A 247 24.47 0.24 -20.87
CA GLY A 247 25.87 -0.19 -20.97
C GLY A 247 26.31 -0.95 -19.72
N VAL A 248 27.18 -0.35 -18.91
CA VAL A 248 27.75 -0.95 -17.69
C VAL A 248 26.98 -0.57 -16.40
N THR A 249 25.89 0.18 -16.51
CA THR A 249 25.12 0.69 -15.35
C THR A 249 23.72 0.07 -15.31
N GLY A 250 23.33 -0.44 -14.16
CA GLY A 250 21.96 -0.90 -13.92
C GLY A 250 20.95 0.25 -13.92
N GLY A 251 19.72 -0.05 -14.27
CA GLY A 251 18.60 0.88 -14.19
C GLY A 251 18.18 1.13 -12.72
N THR A 252 17.80 2.35 -12.41
CA THR A 252 17.30 2.72 -11.08
C THR A 252 15.96 2.06 -10.80
N GLY A 253 15.65 1.74 -9.55
CA GLY A 253 14.31 1.37 -9.14
C GLY A 253 13.30 2.52 -9.33
N GLY A 254 12.07 2.20 -9.70
CA GLY A 254 10.98 3.16 -9.76
C GLY A 254 10.57 3.63 -8.36
N ASN A 255 10.24 4.90 -8.22
CA ASN A 255 9.82 5.47 -6.94
C ASN A 255 8.43 4.99 -6.51
N GLY A 256 8.25 4.85 -5.22
CA GLY A 256 6.98 4.60 -4.57
C GLY A 256 6.08 5.85 -4.48
N LEU A 257 5.04 5.71 -3.67
CA LEU A 257 4.06 6.77 -3.39
C LEU A 257 4.08 7.15 -1.91
N THR A 258 3.72 8.40 -1.64
CA THR A 258 3.65 8.95 -0.29
C THR A 258 2.21 8.88 0.21
N SER A 259 2.03 8.44 1.47
CA SER A 259 0.76 8.54 2.19
C SER A 259 0.96 9.10 3.59
N SER A 260 0.01 9.90 4.03
CA SER A 260 -0.09 10.46 5.38
C SER A 260 -1.05 9.68 6.29
N ILE A 261 -1.43 8.47 5.90
CA ILE A 261 -2.41 7.66 6.64
C ILE A 261 -2.02 7.41 8.11
N THR A 262 -0.74 7.43 8.43
CA THR A 262 -0.21 7.29 9.81
C THR A 262 -0.11 8.61 10.58
N GLY A 263 -0.61 9.71 10.00
CA GLY A 263 -0.45 11.06 10.56
C GLY A 263 0.88 11.74 10.16
N VAL A 264 1.82 10.99 9.57
CA VAL A 264 3.11 11.49 9.06
C VAL A 264 3.27 11.01 7.62
N ALA A 265 3.72 11.90 6.72
CA ALA A 265 3.98 11.55 5.33
C ALA A 265 5.12 10.52 5.23
N GLN A 266 4.82 9.34 4.70
CA GLN A 266 5.79 8.26 4.51
C GLN A 266 5.67 7.67 3.11
N GLN A 267 6.80 7.54 2.42
CA GLN A 267 6.86 6.93 1.10
C GLN A 267 7.06 5.41 1.21
N ARG A 268 6.32 4.65 0.39
CA ARG A 268 6.36 3.17 0.33
C ARG A 268 6.26 2.68 -1.11
N GLY A 269 6.63 1.44 -1.34
CA GLY A 269 6.51 0.80 -2.65
C GLY A 269 7.56 1.24 -3.66
N GLY A 270 8.82 1.40 -3.24
CA GLY A 270 9.96 1.62 -4.14
C GLY A 270 10.43 0.32 -4.80
N GLY A 271 10.74 0.32 -6.09
CA GLY A 271 11.32 -0.82 -6.81
C GLY A 271 12.83 -0.99 -6.55
N GLY A 272 13.36 -2.19 -6.74
CA GLY A 272 14.79 -2.48 -6.60
C GLY A 272 15.62 -1.97 -7.78
N GLY A 273 16.88 -1.57 -7.52
CA GLY A 273 17.87 -1.23 -8.58
C GLY A 273 18.34 -2.48 -9.33
N GLY A 274 18.60 -2.34 -10.64
CA GLY A 274 19.18 -3.40 -11.47
C GLY A 274 20.66 -3.64 -11.20
N HIS A 275 21.19 -4.82 -11.53
CA HIS A 275 22.62 -5.14 -11.44
C HIS A 275 23.46 -4.25 -12.38
N SER A 276 24.58 -3.75 -11.90
CA SER A 276 25.55 -2.95 -12.63
C SER A 276 26.85 -3.75 -12.86
N PRO A 277 27.10 -4.27 -14.06
CA PRO A 277 28.31 -5.06 -14.31
C PRO A 277 29.60 -4.21 -14.50
N GLY A 278 29.52 -2.90 -14.32
CA GLY A 278 30.49 -1.91 -14.71
C GLY A 278 31.93 -2.14 -14.28
N LEU A 279 32.88 -1.78 -15.19
CA LEU A 279 34.32 -1.73 -14.93
C LEU A 279 34.66 -0.53 -14.04
N GLY A 280 35.55 -0.72 -13.06
CA GLY A 280 36.06 0.36 -12.21
C GLY A 280 35.02 0.85 -11.17
N ASN A 281 35.01 2.16 -10.93
CA ASN A 281 34.12 2.81 -9.97
C ASN A 281 32.70 3.06 -10.48
N ALA A 282 32.16 2.22 -11.39
CA ALA A 282 30.77 2.35 -11.80
C ALA A 282 29.84 2.33 -10.62
N SER A 283 28.96 3.30 -10.54
CA SER A 283 27.99 3.42 -9.45
C SER A 283 26.98 2.27 -9.48
N VAL A 284 26.62 1.77 -8.32
CA VAL A 284 25.47 0.85 -8.19
C VAL A 284 24.19 1.57 -8.59
N ALA A 285 23.24 0.85 -9.15
CA ALA A 285 21.91 1.38 -9.45
C ALA A 285 21.14 1.61 -8.15
N PRO A 286 20.67 2.82 -7.83
CA PRO A 286 19.91 3.04 -6.62
C PRO A 286 18.55 2.36 -6.72
N GLY A 287 18.03 1.92 -5.57
CA GLY A 287 16.62 1.55 -5.41
C GLY A 287 15.72 2.76 -5.47
N GLY A 288 14.46 2.57 -5.79
CA GLY A 288 13.45 3.62 -5.77
C GLY A 288 13.14 4.09 -4.34
N ALA A 289 12.89 5.38 -4.20
CA ALA A 289 12.46 5.93 -2.92
C ALA A 289 11.17 5.24 -2.44
N GLY A 290 11.06 5.00 -1.14
CA GLY A 290 9.98 4.20 -0.55
C GLY A 290 10.35 2.75 -0.29
N GLY A 291 11.63 2.50 0.00
CA GLY A 291 12.11 1.21 0.50
C GLY A 291 12.69 0.26 -0.56
N GLY A 292 12.97 0.73 -1.77
CA GLY A 292 13.63 -0.09 -2.78
C GLY A 292 15.11 -0.34 -2.45
N GLY A 293 15.58 -1.59 -2.54
CA GLY A 293 16.98 -1.99 -2.37
C GLY A 293 17.85 -1.57 -3.55
N LYS A 294 19.08 -1.07 -3.31
CA LYS A 294 20.03 -0.78 -4.41
C LYS A 294 20.53 -2.05 -5.10
N GLY A 295 20.85 -1.95 -6.38
CA GLY A 295 21.51 -3.03 -7.12
C GLY A 295 22.96 -3.24 -6.69
N GLY A 296 23.49 -4.42 -6.97
CA GLY A 296 24.91 -4.72 -6.76
C GLY A 296 25.79 -4.41 -7.95
N ASN A 297 27.11 -4.55 -7.76
CA ASN A 297 28.08 -4.35 -8.81
C ASN A 297 29.11 -5.49 -8.83
N TYR A 298 29.41 -5.99 -10.02
CA TYR A 298 30.31 -7.16 -10.17
C TYR A 298 31.76 -6.84 -9.77
N TYR A 299 32.34 -5.73 -10.25
CA TYR A 299 33.78 -5.46 -10.15
C TYR A 299 34.21 -4.90 -8.79
N ASN A 300 33.40 -4.06 -8.16
CA ASN A 300 33.72 -3.55 -6.83
C ASN A 300 33.12 -4.38 -5.70
N ALA A 301 32.55 -5.55 -6.02
CA ALA A 301 31.92 -6.48 -5.09
C ALA A 301 30.82 -5.83 -4.21
N ALA A 302 30.17 -4.75 -4.69
CA ALA A 302 29.09 -4.14 -3.97
C ALA A 302 27.89 -5.07 -3.89
N GLN A 303 27.42 -5.30 -2.66
CA GLN A 303 26.22 -6.10 -2.40
C GLN A 303 24.98 -5.34 -2.86
N ALA A 304 23.98 -6.09 -3.31
CA ALA A 304 22.65 -5.54 -3.45
C ALA A 304 21.98 -5.44 -2.07
N ASP A 305 21.11 -4.47 -1.89
CA ASP A 305 20.33 -4.33 -0.66
C ASP A 305 18.98 -5.03 -0.80
N ASN A 306 18.46 -5.48 0.33
CA ASN A 306 17.07 -5.90 0.44
C ASN A 306 16.13 -4.70 0.27
N GLY A 307 14.90 -4.94 -0.10
CA GLY A 307 13.82 -3.98 0.09
C GLY A 307 13.51 -3.80 1.58
N ASP A 308 13.11 -2.62 1.97
CA ASP A 308 12.77 -2.33 3.37
C ASP A 308 11.48 -3.04 3.78
N ASP A 309 11.48 -3.63 4.97
CA ASP A 309 10.29 -4.23 5.57
C ASP A 309 9.20 -3.19 5.85
N ASN A 310 7.94 -3.62 5.79
CA ASN A 310 6.73 -2.80 5.97
C ASN A 310 6.62 -1.64 4.96
N SER A 311 7.37 -1.74 3.87
CA SER A 311 7.34 -0.78 2.76
C SER A 311 6.86 -1.39 1.44
N GLY A 312 6.91 -2.71 1.30
CA GLY A 312 6.70 -3.40 0.04
C GLY A 312 7.79 -3.13 -0.98
N GLY A 313 9.01 -2.77 -0.54
CA GLY A 313 10.12 -2.44 -1.42
C GLY A 313 10.67 -3.64 -2.17
N GLY A 314 11.02 -3.48 -3.46
CA GLY A 314 11.69 -4.51 -4.26
C GLY A 314 13.17 -4.65 -3.89
N GLY A 315 13.72 -5.87 -3.92
CA GLY A 315 15.15 -6.15 -3.70
C GLY A 315 16.02 -5.82 -4.90
N GLY A 316 17.26 -5.41 -4.67
CA GLY A 316 18.22 -5.11 -5.72
C GLY A 316 18.74 -6.34 -6.47
N GLY A 317 18.91 -6.23 -7.80
CA GLY A 317 19.57 -7.25 -8.62
C GLY A 317 21.08 -7.29 -8.39
N ASN A 318 21.72 -8.47 -8.51
CA ASN A 318 23.18 -8.61 -8.42
C ASN A 318 23.66 -9.80 -9.27
N TYR A 319 24.94 -10.13 -9.17
CA TYR A 319 25.53 -11.28 -9.84
C TYR A 319 24.92 -12.63 -9.40
N GLY A 320 24.58 -12.77 -8.11
CA GLY A 320 23.91 -13.93 -7.59
C GLY A 320 24.84 -15.12 -7.37
N ASP A 321 26.06 -14.91 -6.88
CA ASP A 321 26.94 -15.96 -6.35
C ASP A 321 27.02 -15.90 -4.82
N ASN A 322 27.77 -16.79 -4.19
CA ASN A 322 27.91 -16.86 -2.73
C ASN A 322 28.55 -15.59 -2.12
N SER A 323 29.21 -14.76 -2.93
CA SER A 323 29.87 -13.53 -2.48
C SER A 323 29.18 -12.24 -2.91
N ARG A 324 28.24 -12.33 -3.87
CA ARG A 324 27.48 -11.19 -4.46
C ARG A 324 26.01 -11.49 -4.49
N LEU A 325 25.41 -11.45 -3.33
CA LEU A 325 23.98 -11.78 -3.13
C LEU A 325 23.09 -10.70 -3.75
N CYS A 326 21.98 -11.14 -4.34
CA CYS A 326 20.87 -10.27 -4.68
C CYS A 326 20.12 -9.87 -3.41
N GLY A 327 19.32 -8.81 -3.47
CA GLY A 327 18.45 -8.40 -2.37
C GLY A 327 17.13 -9.20 -2.35
N GLU A 328 16.63 -9.47 -1.17
CA GLU A 328 15.27 -9.96 -0.95
C GLU A 328 14.28 -8.79 -1.06
N GLY A 329 13.03 -9.06 -1.37
CA GLY A 329 11.98 -8.06 -1.26
C GLY A 329 11.66 -7.76 0.20
N GLY A 330 11.17 -6.57 0.49
CA GLY A 330 10.65 -6.18 1.80
C GLY A 330 9.20 -6.62 1.99
N SER A 331 8.78 -6.84 3.23
CA SER A 331 7.40 -7.15 3.57
C SER A 331 6.45 -5.97 3.29
N GLY A 332 5.17 -6.28 3.11
CA GLY A 332 4.09 -5.30 2.98
C GLY A 332 3.63 -4.72 4.31
N VAL A 333 2.54 -3.97 4.27
CA VAL A 333 1.85 -3.39 5.43
C VAL A 333 0.38 -3.19 5.10
N VAL A 334 -0.50 -3.35 6.09
CA VAL A 334 -1.92 -2.96 6.00
C VAL A 334 -2.23 -1.93 7.08
N ILE A 335 -2.85 -0.84 6.70
CA ILE A 335 -3.23 0.25 7.61
C ILE A 335 -4.68 0.62 7.35
N ILE A 336 -5.46 0.74 8.43
CA ILE A 336 -6.86 1.19 8.41
C ILE A 336 -6.96 2.36 9.38
N ARG A 337 -7.57 3.48 8.98
CA ARG A 337 -7.83 4.59 9.89
C ARG A 337 -9.25 5.13 9.75
N TYR A 338 -9.75 5.69 10.83
CA TYR A 338 -11.06 6.37 10.88
C TYR A 338 -11.03 7.54 11.87
N ALA A 339 -11.87 8.55 11.63
CA ALA A 339 -12.01 9.68 12.55
C ALA A 339 -12.61 9.24 13.90
N ILE A 340 -12.20 9.84 15.03
CA ILE A 340 -12.67 9.56 16.39
C ILE A 340 -13.31 10.80 16.99
#